data_97354d9323a798a8dc1b17cc06f2830c
#
_entry.id   97354d9323a798a8dc1b17cc06f2830c
#
_cell.length_a   1.000
_cell.length_b   1.000
_cell.length_c   1.000
_cell.angle_alpha   90.00
_cell.angle_beta   90.00
_cell.angle_gamma   90.00
#
_symmetry.space_group_name_H-M   'P 1'
#
loop_
_entity.id
_entity.type
_entity.pdbx_description
1 polymer ?
#
loop_
_entity_poly.entity_id
_entity_poly.type
_entity_poly.pdbx_seq_one_letter_code
_entity_poly.pdbx_strand_id
1 'polypeptide(L)'
;MFALALRRAPDPESRTRALQKLDEGTLSRATLLEELVTSSEFERIRMLDDAIAFGRGARARGERPRWLRGPPATDERVVEIPWVLSRLRGSRALEVGYAYAEPSYLAALVAAGFDRLTGVDLAKAEVEGLESVEADVRELPFAAAEFDLVLLVSTLEHVGADNEIYGVEAARGTGARLEALTELRRVLTADGRLLVTVPTGEPGDYGWFQQTDVRGWTRLFARAGFFVEEQEIYVLRSDGWRSTSSFVAKGVRYGVEGPAASAVLCAELSPRRLRRFLSLDGLVRTMRRTAPRWVRHLFNRNDDGGSSDSD
;
A
#
# COMPACT_ATOMS: atom_id res chain seq x y z
N MET A 1 -27.09 -12.40 -3.59
CA MET A 1 -26.28 -12.44 -4.81
C MET A 1 -25.29 -11.28 -4.87
N PHE A 2 -25.72 -10.00 -4.91
CA PHE A 2 -24.79 -8.86 -4.91
C PHE A 2 -23.75 -8.92 -3.79
N ALA A 3 -24.19 -9.13 -2.55
CA ALA A 3 -23.24 -9.23 -1.42
C ALA A 3 -22.24 -10.38 -1.55
N LEU A 4 -22.64 -11.49 -2.18
CA LEU A 4 -21.73 -12.62 -2.41
C LEU A 4 -20.78 -12.39 -3.58
N ALA A 5 -21.26 -11.79 -4.67
CA ALA A 5 -20.43 -11.56 -5.85
C ALA A 5 -19.61 -10.26 -5.74
N LEU A 6 -20.25 -9.15 -5.33
CA LEU A 6 -19.68 -7.81 -5.38
C LEU A 6 -19.35 -7.22 -3.99
N ARG A 7 -19.53 -8.00 -2.91
CA ARG A 7 -19.20 -7.61 -1.51
C ARG A 7 -19.89 -6.32 -1.03
N ARG A 8 -20.95 -5.93 -1.71
CA ARG A 8 -21.76 -4.76 -1.37
C ARG A 8 -23.24 -5.03 -1.59
N ALA A 9 -24.07 -4.21 -0.97
CA ALA A 9 -25.49 -4.16 -1.34
C ALA A 9 -25.63 -3.56 -2.76
N PRO A 10 -26.67 -3.95 -3.51
CA PRO A 10 -27.01 -3.25 -4.72
C PRO A 10 -27.44 -1.81 -4.40
N ASP A 11 -27.14 -0.87 -5.26
CA ASP A 11 -27.73 0.46 -5.20
C ASP A 11 -29.27 0.36 -5.38
N PRO A 12 -30.03 1.36 -4.90
CA PRO A 12 -31.51 1.30 -4.91
C PRO A 12 -32.11 1.06 -6.30
N GLU A 13 -31.52 1.63 -7.34
CA GLU A 13 -31.99 1.49 -8.72
C GLU A 13 -31.72 0.09 -9.27
N SER A 14 -30.50 -0.41 -9.12
CA SER A 14 -30.12 -1.78 -9.51
C SER A 14 -30.93 -2.83 -8.76
N ARG A 15 -31.20 -2.61 -7.46
CA ARG A 15 -32.05 -3.48 -6.66
C ARG A 15 -33.49 -3.53 -7.19
N THR A 16 -34.09 -2.36 -7.44
CA THR A 16 -35.47 -2.25 -7.93
C THR A 16 -35.60 -2.92 -9.29
N ARG A 17 -34.67 -2.64 -10.23
CA ARG A 17 -34.65 -3.22 -11.57
C ARG A 17 -34.48 -4.75 -11.54
N ALA A 18 -33.59 -5.26 -10.71
CA ALA A 18 -33.37 -6.71 -10.58
C ALA A 18 -34.62 -7.42 -9.98
N LEU A 19 -35.21 -6.86 -8.94
CA LEU A 19 -36.45 -7.43 -8.33
C LEU A 19 -37.61 -7.44 -9.31
N GLN A 20 -37.85 -6.34 -10.02
CA GLN A 20 -38.90 -6.26 -11.04
C GLN A 20 -38.75 -7.34 -12.11
N LYS A 21 -37.55 -7.48 -12.68
CA LYS A 21 -37.27 -8.49 -13.70
C LYS A 21 -37.39 -9.93 -13.20
N LEU A 22 -37.04 -10.18 -11.94
CA LEU A 22 -37.23 -11.49 -11.30
C LEU A 22 -38.72 -11.81 -11.11
N ASP A 23 -39.53 -10.82 -10.67
CA ASP A 23 -40.98 -10.98 -10.45
C ASP A 23 -41.73 -11.16 -11.79
N GLU A 24 -41.30 -10.46 -12.84
CA GLU A 24 -41.83 -10.60 -14.20
C GLU A 24 -41.37 -11.91 -14.88
N GLY A 25 -40.46 -12.68 -14.29
CA GLY A 25 -39.90 -13.89 -14.88
C GLY A 25 -38.99 -13.66 -16.09
N THR A 26 -38.65 -12.40 -16.37
CA THR A 26 -37.74 -12.02 -17.49
C THR A 26 -36.26 -12.20 -17.14
N LEU A 27 -35.95 -12.39 -15.85
CA LEU A 27 -34.61 -12.66 -15.32
C LEU A 27 -34.69 -13.84 -14.35
N SER A 28 -33.80 -14.82 -14.47
CA SER A 28 -33.64 -15.87 -13.48
C SER A 28 -32.54 -15.50 -12.44
N ARG A 29 -32.61 -16.11 -11.27
CA ARG A 29 -31.53 -15.96 -10.27
C ARG A 29 -30.17 -16.46 -10.79
N ALA A 30 -30.18 -17.52 -11.60
CA ALA A 30 -28.97 -18.04 -12.24
C ALA A 30 -28.37 -17.04 -13.22
N THR A 31 -29.21 -16.48 -14.10
CA THR A 31 -28.78 -15.46 -15.07
C THR A 31 -28.26 -14.20 -14.36
N LEU A 32 -28.95 -13.72 -13.31
CA LEU A 32 -28.46 -12.58 -12.54
C LEU A 32 -27.10 -12.86 -11.90
N LEU A 33 -26.90 -14.06 -11.34
CA LEU A 33 -25.61 -14.44 -10.78
C LEU A 33 -24.53 -14.48 -11.86
N GLU A 34 -24.81 -15.03 -13.02
CA GLU A 34 -23.92 -15.06 -14.18
C GLU A 34 -23.54 -13.65 -14.63
N GLU A 35 -24.50 -12.74 -14.75
CA GLU A 35 -24.25 -11.33 -15.07
C GLU A 35 -23.32 -10.65 -14.05
N LEU A 36 -23.54 -10.93 -12.75
CA LEU A 36 -22.71 -10.35 -11.68
C LEU A 36 -21.27 -10.88 -11.72
N VAL A 37 -21.08 -12.20 -11.86
CA VAL A 37 -19.73 -12.80 -11.85
C VAL A 37 -18.95 -12.61 -13.15
N THR A 38 -19.62 -12.19 -14.22
CA THR A 38 -18.96 -11.80 -15.48
C THR A 38 -18.79 -10.29 -15.63
N SER A 39 -19.25 -9.51 -14.62
CA SER A 39 -19.12 -8.06 -14.65
C SER A 39 -17.67 -7.60 -14.49
N SER A 40 -17.35 -6.43 -15.04
CA SER A 40 -16.05 -5.80 -14.84
C SER A 40 -15.77 -5.45 -13.37
N GLU A 41 -16.81 -5.23 -12.56
CA GLU A 41 -16.69 -5.00 -11.11
C GLU A 41 -16.21 -6.27 -10.40
N PHE A 42 -16.82 -7.42 -10.70
CA PHE A 42 -16.37 -8.70 -10.14
C PHE A 42 -14.95 -9.06 -10.57
N GLU A 43 -14.60 -8.79 -11.82
CA GLU A 43 -13.25 -9.03 -12.31
C GLU A 43 -12.21 -8.18 -11.57
N ARG A 44 -12.50 -6.89 -11.31
CA ARG A 44 -11.62 -6.03 -10.50
C ARG A 44 -11.46 -6.54 -9.06
N ILE A 45 -12.56 -7.00 -8.44
CA ILE A 45 -12.49 -7.60 -7.09
C ILE A 45 -11.59 -8.83 -7.09
N ARG A 46 -11.73 -9.71 -8.09
CA ARG A 46 -10.88 -10.91 -8.23
C ARG A 46 -9.41 -10.56 -8.44
N MET A 47 -9.11 -9.58 -9.29
CA MET A 47 -7.75 -9.11 -9.51
C MET A 47 -7.10 -8.55 -8.24
N LEU A 48 -7.87 -7.83 -7.43
CA LEU A 48 -7.42 -7.33 -6.12
C LEU A 48 -7.17 -8.49 -5.14
N ASP A 49 -8.06 -9.49 -5.09
CA ASP A 49 -7.86 -10.67 -4.25
C ASP A 49 -6.60 -11.45 -4.64
N ASP A 50 -6.34 -11.61 -5.92
CA ASP A 50 -5.12 -12.25 -6.43
C ASP A 50 -3.87 -11.45 -6.01
N ALA A 51 -3.92 -10.11 -6.07
CA ALA A 51 -2.85 -9.24 -5.62
C ALA A 51 -2.63 -9.34 -4.09
N ILE A 52 -3.70 -9.38 -3.30
CA ILE A 52 -3.64 -9.58 -1.84
C ILE A 52 -3.05 -10.96 -1.52
N ALA A 53 -3.51 -12.02 -2.18
CA ALA A 53 -2.98 -13.37 -1.99
C ALA A 53 -1.48 -13.44 -2.33
N PHE A 54 -1.05 -12.77 -3.39
CA PHE A 54 0.36 -12.64 -3.76
C PHE A 54 1.18 -11.96 -2.66
N GLY A 55 0.73 -10.80 -2.14
CA GLY A 55 1.42 -10.06 -1.08
C GLY A 55 1.55 -10.88 0.21
N ARG A 56 0.47 -11.54 0.63
CA ARG A 56 0.46 -12.46 1.79
C ARG A 56 1.42 -13.63 1.60
N GLY A 57 1.39 -14.25 0.42
CA GLY A 57 2.29 -15.37 0.08
C GLY A 57 3.75 -14.95 0.09
N ALA A 58 4.08 -13.78 -0.45
CA ALA A 58 5.43 -13.22 -0.41
C ALA A 58 5.90 -13.00 1.04
N ARG A 59 5.05 -12.40 1.90
CA ARG A 59 5.35 -12.24 3.32
C ARG A 59 5.63 -13.59 4.00
N ALA A 60 4.80 -14.59 3.78
CA ALA A 60 4.95 -15.92 4.37
C ALA A 60 6.28 -16.59 3.99
N ARG A 61 6.83 -16.27 2.80
CA ARG A 61 8.14 -16.75 2.34
C ARG A 61 9.31 -15.85 2.75
N GLY A 62 9.03 -14.74 3.48
CA GLY A 62 10.04 -13.73 3.83
C GLY A 62 10.55 -12.93 2.62
N GLU A 63 9.79 -12.91 1.53
CA GLU A 63 10.14 -12.20 0.31
C GLU A 63 9.61 -10.76 0.34
N ARG A 64 10.37 -9.85 -0.29
CA ARG A 64 9.99 -8.45 -0.50
C ARG A 64 10.03 -8.17 -2.00
N PRO A 65 8.98 -8.56 -2.74
CA PRO A 65 8.96 -8.43 -4.18
C PRO A 65 9.07 -6.95 -4.57
N ARG A 66 9.81 -6.74 -5.66
CA ARG A 66 10.04 -5.43 -6.26
C ARG A 66 9.55 -5.45 -7.71
N TRP A 67 9.30 -4.26 -8.25
CA TRP A 67 8.84 -4.09 -9.63
C TRP A 67 7.58 -4.89 -9.92
N LEU A 68 6.60 -4.76 -9.02
CA LEU A 68 5.30 -5.39 -9.19
C LEU A 68 4.66 -4.96 -10.52
N ARG A 69 3.78 -5.80 -11.00
CA ARG A 69 2.93 -5.50 -12.15
C ARG A 69 1.49 -5.74 -11.73
N GLY A 70 0.59 -4.86 -12.19
CA GLY A 70 -0.83 -5.02 -12.02
C GLY A 70 -1.52 -5.03 -13.39
N PRO A 71 -2.69 -5.65 -13.50
CA PRO A 71 -3.46 -5.70 -14.74
C PRO A 71 -3.99 -4.31 -15.16
N PRO A 72 -4.33 -4.12 -16.44
CA PRO A 72 -5.01 -2.91 -16.89
C PRO A 72 -6.44 -2.81 -16.32
N ALA A 73 -7.04 -1.64 -16.42
CA ALA A 73 -8.40 -1.36 -15.96
C ALA A 73 -8.62 -1.63 -14.44
N THR A 74 -7.55 -1.51 -13.65
CA THR A 74 -7.56 -1.57 -12.19
C THR A 74 -7.03 -0.27 -11.61
N ASP A 75 -7.34 -0.01 -10.34
CA ASP A 75 -6.76 1.10 -9.59
C ASP A 75 -5.38 0.73 -8.97
N GLU A 76 -4.78 1.67 -8.27
CA GLU A 76 -3.46 1.54 -7.63
C GLU A 76 -3.39 0.45 -6.57
N ARG A 77 -4.52 0.02 -6.01
CA ARG A 77 -4.60 -0.99 -4.93
C ARG A 77 -3.97 -2.31 -5.32
N VAL A 78 -4.01 -2.66 -6.63
CA VAL A 78 -3.40 -3.92 -7.11
C VAL A 78 -1.87 -3.94 -7.04
N VAL A 79 -1.21 -2.81 -6.85
CA VAL A 79 0.25 -2.72 -6.65
C VAL A 79 0.63 -2.27 -5.25
N GLU A 80 -0.09 -1.31 -4.64
CA GLU A 80 0.24 -0.82 -3.31
C GLU A 80 -0.07 -1.81 -2.20
N ILE A 81 -1.24 -2.47 -2.25
CA ILE A 81 -1.62 -3.43 -1.22
C ILE A 81 -0.66 -4.63 -1.16
N PRO A 82 -0.34 -5.34 -2.25
CA PRO A 82 0.65 -6.43 -2.18
C PRO A 82 2.05 -5.94 -1.81
N TRP A 83 2.42 -4.69 -2.19
CA TRP A 83 3.67 -4.09 -1.76
C TRP A 83 3.70 -3.93 -0.23
N VAL A 84 2.64 -3.38 0.37
CA VAL A 84 2.50 -3.21 1.82
C VAL A 84 2.46 -4.57 2.52
N LEU A 85 1.57 -5.48 2.10
CA LEU A 85 1.40 -6.80 2.74
C LEU A 85 2.69 -7.62 2.78
N SER A 86 3.51 -7.55 1.74
CA SER A 86 4.80 -8.26 1.70
C SER A 86 5.86 -7.68 2.64
N ARG A 87 5.63 -6.49 3.22
CA ARG A 87 6.55 -5.77 4.10
C ARG A 87 6.08 -5.69 5.55
N LEU A 88 4.92 -6.27 5.87
CA LEU A 88 4.39 -6.30 7.23
C LEU A 88 5.36 -7.01 8.18
N ARG A 89 5.64 -6.37 9.33
CA ARG A 89 6.50 -6.87 10.40
C ARG A 89 6.17 -6.19 11.73
N GLY A 90 6.79 -6.63 12.81
CA GLY A 90 6.48 -6.12 14.15
C GLY A 90 5.29 -6.82 14.75
N SER A 91 4.92 -6.43 15.95
CA SER A 91 3.84 -7.04 16.71
C SER A 91 2.69 -6.08 17.02
N ARG A 92 2.94 -4.76 17.02
CA ARG A 92 1.94 -3.73 17.30
C ARG A 92 1.82 -2.82 16.07
N ALA A 93 0.73 -2.96 15.35
CA ALA A 93 0.49 -2.23 14.12
C ALA A 93 -0.64 -1.21 14.28
N LEU A 94 -0.46 -0.03 13.67
CA LEU A 94 -1.45 1.02 13.52
C LEU A 94 -1.78 1.19 12.03
N GLU A 95 -3.04 0.99 11.65
CA GLU A 95 -3.57 1.31 10.32
C GLU A 95 -4.29 2.64 10.38
N VAL A 96 -3.90 3.58 9.53
CA VAL A 96 -4.45 4.94 9.48
C VAL A 96 -5.31 5.11 8.23
N GLY A 97 -6.58 5.52 8.43
CA GLY A 97 -7.54 5.65 7.32
C GLY A 97 -8.28 4.35 7.02
N TYR A 98 -8.53 3.53 8.06
CA TYR A 98 -9.08 2.18 7.91
C TYR A 98 -10.57 2.14 7.55
N ALA A 99 -11.35 3.17 7.91
CA ALA A 99 -12.81 3.10 7.83
C ALA A 99 -13.33 2.97 6.39
N TYR A 100 -12.57 3.44 5.41
CA TYR A 100 -12.89 3.37 3.98
C TYR A 100 -11.91 2.47 3.20
N ALA A 101 -11.04 1.73 3.91
CA ALA A 101 -10.12 0.81 3.27
C ALA A 101 -10.84 -0.43 2.72
N GLU A 102 -10.24 -1.08 1.75
CA GLU A 102 -10.77 -2.29 1.14
C GLU A 102 -10.97 -3.42 2.18
N PRO A 103 -12.16 -4.00 2.29
CA PRO A 103 -12.44 -5.02 3.31
C PRO A 103 -11.51 -6.23 3.24
N SER A 104 -11.11 -6.67 2.04
CA SER A 104 -10.19 -7.79 1.86
C SER A 104 -8.76 -7.45 2.29
N TYR A 105 -8.35 -6.19 2.19
CA TYR A 105 -7.09 -5.70 2.74
C TYR A 105 -7.12 -5.73 4.27
N LEU A 106 -8.18 -5.19 4.90
CA LEU A 106 -8.32 -5.23 6.36
C LEU A 106 -8.36 -6.67 6.88
N ALA A 107 -9.09 -7.56 6.23
CA ALA A 107 -9.08 -8.99 6.57
C ALA A 107 -7.66 -9.61 6.45
N ALA A 108 -6.87 -9.18 5.48
CA ALA A 108 -5.49 -9.62 5.33
C ALA A 108 -4.58 -9.07 6.45
N LEU A 109 -4.81 -7.86 6.95
CA LEU A 109 -4.12 -7.28 8.11
C LEU A 109 -4.46 -8.03 9.39
N VAL A 110 -5.74 -8.30 9.64
CA VAL A 110 -6.20 -9.11 10.79
C VAL A 110 -5.54 -10.50 10.77
N ALA A 111 -5.53 -11.15 9.59
CA ALA A 111 -4.90 -12.46 9.42
C ALA A 111 -3.35 -12.42 9.45
N ALA A 112 -2.74 -11.24 9.52
CA ALA A 112 -1.29 -11.10 9.59
C ALA A 112 -0.69 -11.53 10.94
N GLY A 113 -1.52 -11.62 12.00
CA GLY A 113 -1.13 -12.16 13.31
C GLY A 113 -0.31 -11.17 14.14
N PHE A 114 -0.69 -9.89 14.14
CA PHE A 114 -0.17 -8.90 15.09
C PHE A 114 -0.67 -9.21 16.50
N ASP A 115 0.14 -8.94 17.51
CA ASP A 115 -0.30 -9.02 18.91
C ASP A 115 -1.36 -7.95 19.20
N ARG A 116 -1.23 -6.80 18.53
CA ARG A 116 -2.21 -5.72 18.55
C ARG A 116 -2.29 -5.07 17.17
N LEU A 117 -3.50 -5.01 16.62
CA LEU A 117 -3.82 -4.27 15.39
C LEU A 117 -4.86 -3.20 15.75
N THR A 118 -4.47 -1.94 15.62
CA THR A 118 -5.31 -0.77 15.87
C THR A 118 -5.58 -0.05 14.55
N GLY A 119 -6.82 0.32 14.30
CA GLY A 119 -7.22 1.21 13.22
C GLY A 119 -7.60 2.58 13.75
N VAL A 120 -7.11 3.64 13.14
CA VAL A 120 -7.50 5.02 13.46
C VAL A 120 -8.04 5.72 12.23
N ASP A 121 -9.16 6.43 12.40
CA ASP A 121 -9.81 7.23 11.37
C ASP A 121 -10.65 8.34 12.01
N LEU A 122 -11.03 9.35 11.23
CA LEU A 122 -12.03 10.35 11.63
C LEU A 122 -13.44 9.77 11.71
N ALA A 123 -13.72 8.72 10.93
CA ALA A 123 -14.94 7.94 10.99
C ALA A 123 -14.69 6.62 11.72
N LYS A 124 -15.69 6.14 12.44
CA LYS A 124 -15.62 4.84 13.10
C LYS A 124 -16.28 3.76 12.24
N ALA A 125 -15.55 2.68 11.97
CA ALA A 125 -16.07 1.47 11.35
C ALA A 125 -15.77 0.27 12.25
N GLU A 126 -16.70 -0.69 12.32
CA GLU A 126 -16.51 -1.93 13.08
C GLU A 126 -15.84 -2.97 12.17
N VAL A 127 -14.63 -3.38 12.53
CA VAL A 127 -13.87 -4.42 11.84
C VAL A 127 -13.47 -5.48 12.86
N GLU A 128 -13.97 -6.71 12.68
CA GLU A 128 -13.66 -7.81 13.59
C GLU A 128 -12.14 -8.09 13.60
N GLY A 129 -11.55 -8.13 14.79
CA GLY A 129 -10.10 -8.37 14.98
C GLY A 129 -9.22 -7.12 14.85
N LEU A 130 -9.83 -5.92 14.71
CA LEU A 130 -9.13 -4.64 14.69
C LEU A 130 -9.70 -3.74 15.80
N GLU A 131 -8.82 -3.18 16.64
CA GLU A 131 -9.20 -2.18 17.65
C GLU A 131 -9.47 -0.83 16.96
N SER A 132 -10.74 -0.42 16.89
CA SER A 132 -11.17 0.79 16.19
C SER A 132 -11.12 2.02 17.09
N VAL A 133 -10.39 3.04 16.68
CA VAL A 133 -10.25 4.33 17.37
C VAL A 133 -10.67 5.46 16.45
N GLU A 134 -11.60 6.29 16.90
CA GLU A 134 -12.00 7.51 16.21
C GLU A 134 -11.12 8.67 16.71
N ALA A 135 -10.23 9.18 15.84
CA ALA A 135 -9.34 10.28 16.16
C ALA A 135 -8.77 10.94 14.89
N ASP A 136 -8.32 12.18 15.04
CA ASP A 136 -7.53 12.86 14.02
C ASP A 136 -6.08 12.38 14.07
N VAL A 137 -5.54 11.99 12.92
CA VAL A 137 -4.15 11.54 12.78
C VAL A 137 -3.11 12.59 13.21
N ARG A 138 -3.52 13.86 13.31
CA ARG A 138 -2.66 14.97 13.77
C ARG A 138 -2.55 15.03 15.30
N GLU A 139 -3.47 14.38 16.03
CA GLU A 139 -3.52 14.33 17.50
C GLU A 139 -4.03 12.94 17.95
N LEU A 140 -3.11 11.97 18.01
CA LEU A 140 -3.44 10.58 18.32
C LEU A 140 -3.50 10.31 19.82
N PRO A 141 -4.51 9.58 20.33
CA PRO A 141 -4.65 9.25 21.75
C PRO A 141 -3.73 8.09 22.19
N PHE A 142 -2.53 8.03 21.63
CA PHE A 142 -1.56 6.96 21.90
C PHE A 142 -0.29 7.52 22.57
N ALA A 143 0.39 6.67 23.33
CA ALA A 143 1.67 7.00 23.91
C ALA A 143 2.78 7.14 22.87
N ALA A 144 3.86 7.86 23.21
CA ALA A 144 5.06 7.85 22.36
C ALA A 144 5.66 6.45 22.29
N ALA A 145 6.15 6.06 21.09
CA ALA A 145 6.79 4.76 20.84
C ALA A 145 5.87 3.55 21.15
N GLU A 146 4.58 3.67 20.88
CA GLU A 146 3.59 2.63 21.13
C GLU A 146 3.56 1.56 20.05
N PHE A 147 3.82 1.90 18.78
CA PHE A 147 3.70 1.01 17.63
C PHE A 147 5.04 0.66 16.99
N ASP A 148 5.16 -0.57 16.51
CA ASP A 148 6.34 -1.05 15.76
C ASP A 148 6.18 -0.84 14.26
N LEU A 149 4.92 -0.77 13.80
CA LEU A 149 4.54 -0.58 12.41
C LEU A 149 3.38 0.41 12.31
N VAL A 150 3.50 1.36 11.43
CA VAL A 150 2.40 2.25 11.02
C VAL A 150 2.16 2.04 9.53
N LEU A 151 0.90 1.91 9.16
CA LEU A 151 0.43 1.76 7.79
C LEU A 151 -0.38 3.01 7.43
N LEU A 152 -0.06 3.63 6.31
CA LEU A 152 -0.67 4.86 5.81
C LEU A 152 -0.89 4.72 4.30
N VAL A 153 -1.91 3.93 3.96
CA VAL A 153 -2.16 3.49 2.58
C VAL A 153 -3.20 4.40 1.93
N SER A 154 -2.79 5.15 0.92
CA SER A 154 -3.65 6.12 0.18
C SER A 154 -4.53 6.97 1.12
N THR A 155 -3.88 7.56 2.14
CA THR A 155 -4.56 8.35 3.18
C THR A 155 -3.93 9.74 3.36
N LEU A 156 -2.59 9.84 3.29
CA LEU A 156 -1.87 11.09 3.58
C LEU A 156 -2.27 12.25 2.65
N GLU A 157 -2.61 11.96 1.42
CA GLU A 157 -3.06 12.92 0.41
C GLU A 157 -4.35 13.64 0.79
N HIS A 158 -5.19 12.99 1.62
CA HIS A 158 -6.47 13.53 2.11
C HIS A 158 -6.32 14.39 3.38
N VAL A 159 -5.19 14.27 4.09
CA VAL A 159 -4.98 14.99 5.34
C VAL A 159 -4.86 16.49 5.08
N GLY A 160 -5.78 17.27 5.68
CA GLY A 160 -5.90 18.72 5.50
C GLY A 160 -6.61 19.14 4.21
N ALA A 161 -7.19 18.20 3.45
CA ALA A 161 -8.07 18.43 2.32
C ALA A 161 -9.55 18.44 2.76
N ASP A 162 -10.46 18.56 1.79
CA ASP A 162 -11.89 18.48 2.01
C ASP A 162 -12.34 17.02 2.14
N ASN A 163 -12.78 16.63 3.32
CA ASN A 163 -13.22 15.28 3.61
C ASN A 163 -14.75 15.11 3.66
N GLU A 164 -15.52 16.11 3.21
CA GLU A 164 -16.99 16.06 3.18
C GLU A 164 -17.50 14.86 2.36
N ILE A 165 -16.76 14.42 1.33
CA ILE A 165 -17.10 13.24 0.53
C ILE A 165 -17.11 11.94 1.36
N TYR A 166 -16.40 11.92 2.50
CA TYR A 166 -16.37 10.82 3.46
C TYR A 166 -17.32 11.05 4.64
N GLY A 167 -18.14 12.13 4.59
CA GLY A 167 -19.09 12.46 5.65
C GLY A 167 -18.43 12.97 6.94
N VAL A 168 -17.17 13.39 6.90
CA VAL A 168 -16.43 13.91 8.06
C VAL A 168 -15.95 15.34 7.82
N GLU A 169 -16.10 16.17 8.85
CA GLU A 169 -15.54 17.53 8.87
C GLU A 169 -14.14 17.47 9.50
N ALA A 170 -13.12 17.83 8.74
CA ALA A 170 -11.75 17.96 9.25
C ALA A 170 -11.22 19.38 8.99
N ALA A 171 -10.44 19.90 9.93
CA ALA A 171 -9.82 21.20 9.76
C ALA A 171 -8.84 21.19 8.59
N ARG A 172 -9.08 22.04 7.61
CA ARG A 172 -8.20 22.23 6.45
C ARG A 172 -6.94 22.99 6.86
N GLY A 173 -5.80 22.65 6.29
CA GLY A 173 -4.57 23.38 6.59
C GLY A 173 -3.37 22.93 5.76
N THR A 174 -2.58 23.90 5.34
CA THR A 174 -1.36 23.69 4.53
C THR A 174 -0.24 22.93 5.27
N GLY A 175 -0.29 22.87 6.62
CA GLY A 175 0.65 22.16 7.50
C GLY A 175 0.20 20.76 7.91
N ALA A 176 -1.08 20.43 7.71
CA ALA A 176 -1.74 19.25 8.28
C ALA A 176 -1.02 17.93 8.03
N ARG A 177 -0.49 17.71 6.82
CA ARG A 177 0.29 16.49 6.48
C ARG A 177 1.61 16.41 7.22
N LEU A 178 2.27 17.54 7.48
CA LEU A 178 3.49 17.54 8.28
C LEU A 178 3.17 17.27 9.76
N GLU A 179 2.09 17.81 10.27
CA GLU A 179 1.59 17.56 11.63
C GLU A 179 1.27 16.06 11.80
N ALA A 180 0.50 15.47 10.88
CA ALA A 180 0.18 14.05 10.87
C ALA A 180 1.45 13.17 10.86
N LEU A 181 2.38 13.42 9.95
CA LEU A 181 3.63 12.66 9.89
C LEU A 181 4.49 12.84 11.15
N THR A 182 4.48 14.02 11.76
CA THR A 182 5.20 14.27 13.03
C THR A 182 4.57 13.48 14.17
N GLU A 183 3.25 13.42 14.21
CA GLU A 183 2.50 12.65 15.18
C GLU A 183 2.68 11.14 14.99
N LEU A 184 2.61 10.65 13.75
CA LEU A 184 2.92 9.25 13.43
C LEU A 184 4.36 8.89 13.83
N ARG A 185 5.31 9.81 13.66
CA ARG A 185 6.67 9.61 14.13
C ARG A 185 6.76 9.52 15.66
N ARG A 186 5.95 10.28 16.40
CA ARG A 186 5.90 10.26 17.86
C ARG A 186 5.43 8.90 18.40
N VAL A 187 4.37 8.35 17.80
CA VAL A 187 3.79 7.07 18.24
C VAL A 187 4.58 5.85 17.77
N LEU A 188 5.45 6.02 16.79
CA LEU A 188 6.28 4.95 16.24
C LEU A 188 7.53 4.73 17.10
N THR A 189 7.88 3.47 17.40
CA THR A 189 9.12 3.12 18.10
C THR A 189 10.34 3.57 17.29
N ALA A 190 11.48 3.72 17.96
CA ALA A 190 12.72 4.18 17.33
C ALA A 190 13.21 3.27 16.18
N ASP A 191 12.90 1.97 16.25
CA ASP A 191 13.26 0.97 15.24
C ASP A 191 12.03 0.58 14.38
N GLY A 192 10.90 1.22 14.61
CA GLY A 192 9.64 1.01 13.90
C GLY A 192 9.70 1.44 12.44
N ARG A 193 8.65 1.15 11.72
CA ARG A 193 8.51 1.48 10.29
C ARG A 193 7.15 2.09 9.99
N LEU A 194 7.19 3.07 9.10
CA LEU A 194 6.01 3.59 8.44
C LEU A 194 6.02 3.11 6.99
N LEU A 195 5.00 2.34 6.60
CA LEU A 195 4.73 2.04 5.20
C LEU A 195 3.69 3.03 4.71
N VAL A 196 4.06 3.82 3.71
CA VAL A 196 3.19 4.85 3.15
C VAL A 196 3.04 4.65 1.65
N THR A 197 1.80 4.77 1.17
CA THR A 197 1.50 4.86 -0.26
C THR A 197 0.73 6.15 -0.53
N VAL A 198 1.07 6.83 -1.61
CA VAL A 198 0.46 8.10 -2.00
C VAL A 198 0.43 8.26 -3.52
N PRO A 199 -0.61 8.89 -4.10
CA PRO A 199 -0.59 9.29 -5.49
C PRO A 199 0.57 10.24 -5.76
N THR A 200 1.24 10.07 -6.88
CA THR A 200 2.38 10.91 -7.26
C THR A 200 2.31 11.31 -8.72
N GLY A 201 2.82 12.51 -9.03
CA GLY A 201 2.76 13.00 -10.40
C GLY A 201 2.89 14.51 -10.50
N GLU A 202 2.19 15.08 -11.46
CA GLU A 202 2.08 16.55 -11.60
C GLU A 202 1.39 17.11 -10.33
N PRO A 203 2.00 18.08 -9.63
CA PRO A 203 1.41 18.65 -8.44
C PRO A 203 0.03 19.28 -8.73
N GLY A 204 -0.95 18.93 -7.92
CA GLY A 204 -2.32 19.41 -8.05
C GLY A 204 -3.09 19.34 -6.74
N ASP A 205 -4.05 20.26 -6.60
CA ASP A 205 -5.06 20.26 -5.55
C ASP A 205 -6.41 19.94 -6.21
N TYR A 206 -7.01 18.83 -5.80
CA TYR A 206 -8.28 18.32 -6.33
C TYR A 206 -9.45 18.55 -5.36
N GLY A 207 -9.22 19.38 -4.31
CA GLY A 207 -10.18 19.66 -3.26
C GLY A 207 -10.17 18.62 -2.16
N TRP A 208 -10.55 17.39 -2.45
CA TRP A 208 -10.65 16.28 -1.51
C TRP A 208 -9.33 15.50 -1.31
N PHE A 209 -8.32 15.74 -2.13
CA PHE A 209 -6.95 15.24 -1.94
C PHE A 209 -5.94 16.14 -2.67
N GLN A 210 -4.68 16.00 -2.34
CA GLN A 210 -3.59 16.73 -2.98
C GLN A 210 -2.50 15.76 -3.44
N GLN A 211 -2.09 15.92 -4.71
CA GLN A 211 -0.99 15.17 -5.31
C GLN A 211 0.27 16.05 -5.40
N THR A 212 1.43 15.43 -5.25
CA THR A 212 2.72 16.07 -5.55
C THR A 212 3.67 15.06 -6.19
N ASP A 213 4.79 15.54 -6.73
CA ASP A 213 5.80 14.64 -7.28
C ASP A 213 6.57 13.89 -6.17
N VAL A 214 7.30 12.86 -6.55
CA VAL A 214 8.12 12.05 -5.62
C VAL A 214 9.06 12.90 -4.77
N ARG A 215 9.61 14.00 -5.35
CA ARG A 215 10.49 14.91 -4.63
C ARG A 215 9.74 15.71 -3.58
N GLY A 216 8.49 16.12 -3.86
CA GLY A 216 7.61 16.79 -2.90
C GLY A 216 7.33 15.90 -1.70
N TRP A 217 6.92 14.65 -1.95
CA TRP A 217 6.67 13.66 -0.89
C TRP A 217 7.92 13.36 -0.06
N THR A 218 9.07 13.08 -0.69
CA THR A 218 10.31 12.78 0.04
C THR A 218 10.82 13.96 0.87
N ARG A 219 10.63 15.20 0.43
CA ARG A 219 10.93 16.39 1.24
C ARG A 219 10.01 16.49 2.46
N LEU A 220 8.71 16.18 2.30
CA LEU A 220 7.76 16.18 3.39
C LEU A 220 8.14 15.13 4.45
N PHE A 221 8.47 13.90 4.02
CA PHE A 221 8.96 12.84 4.91
C PHE A 221 10.22 13.28 5.67
N ALA A 222 11.18 13.86 4.97
CA ALA A 222 12.42 14.36 5.60
C ALA A 222 12.16 15.49 6.61
N ARG A 223 11.23 16.41 6.31
CA ARG A 223 10.83 17.49 7.25
C ARG A 223 10.17 16.93 8.51
N ALA A 224 9.41 15.86 8.40
CA ALA A 224 8.84 15.14 9.55
C ALA A 224 9.89 14.29 10.31
N GLY A 225 11.13 14.25 9.84
CA GLY A 225 12.23 13.53 10.47
C GLY A 225 12.29 12.04 10.13
N PHE A 226 11.70 11.64 9.01
CA PHE A 226 11.80 10.28 8.48
C PHE A 226 12.91 10.15 7.45
N PHE A 227 13.51 8.97 7.38
CA PHE A 227 14.43 8.52 6.35
C PHE A 227 13.73 7.51 5.45
N VAL A 228 13.88 7.65 4.14
CA VAL A 228 13.37 6.69 3.16
C VAL A 228 14.35 5.51 3.09
N GLU A 229 13.91 4.34 3.52
CA GLU A 229 14.70 3.10 3.49
C GLU A 229 14.55 2.36 2.16
N GLU A 230 13.33 2.34 1.64
CA GLU A 230 12.97 1.74 0.38
C GLU A 230 11.84 2.55 -0.26
N GLN A 231 11.86 2.69 -1.58
CA GLN A 231 10.74 3.25 -2.32
C GLN A 231 10.62 2.62 -3.70
N GLU A 232 9.39 2.51 -4.16
CA GLU A 232 9.05 2.12 -5.52
C GLU A 232 7.95 3.03 -6.07
N ILE A 233 8.00 3.26 -7.36
CA ILE A 233 7.04 4.10 -8.05
C ILE A 233 6.39 3.26 -9.13
N TYR A 234 5.07 3.30 -9.21
CA TYR A 234 4.29 2.60 -10.21
C TYR A 234 3.51 3.60 -11.04
N VAL A 235 3.29 3.27 -12.30
CA VAL A 235 2.47 4.05 -13.24
C VAL A 235 1.52 3.13 -13.97
N LEU A 236 0.28 3.57 -14.13
CA LEU A 236 -0.70 2.93 -14.98
C LEU A 236 -0.41 3.26 -16.45
N ARG A 237 -0.45 2.23 -17.30
CA ARG A 237 -0.33 2.31 -18.75
C ARG A 237 -1.46 1.48 -19.38
N SER A 238 -1.63 1.57 -20.66
CA SER A 238 -2.64 0.81 -21.41
C SER A 238 -2.55 -0.70 -21.21
N ASP A 239 -1.37 -1.22 -20.87
CA ASP A 239 -1.10 -2.64 -20.58
C ASP A 239 -1.00 -2.97 -19.09
N GLY A 240 -1.40 -2.04 -18.21
CA GLY A 240 -1.48 -2.20 -16.77
C GLY A 240 -0.42 -1.45 -15.97
N TRP A 241 -0.37 -1.74 -14.68
CA TRP A 241 0.56 -1.14 -13.74
C TRP A 241 1.97 -1.69 -13.90
N ARG A 242 2.94 -0.80 -13.87
CA ARG A 242 4.37 -1.16 -13.92
C ARG A 242 5.24 -0.20 -13.12
N SER A 243 6.35 -0.68 -12.63
CA SER A 243 7.37 0.13 -11.98
C SER A 243 7.97 1.15 -12.96
N THR A 244 8.29 2.33 -12.45
CA THR A 244 8.84 3.45 -13.23
C THR A 244 9.84 4.26 -12.43
N SER A 245 10.48 5.24 -13.07
CA SER A 245 11.34 6.22 -12.41
C SER A 245 10.57 7.47 -11.99
N SER A 246 11.12 8.21 -11.03
CA SER A 246 10.58 9.50 -10.60
C SER A 246 10.53 10.54 -11.73
N PHE A 247 11.41 10.42 -12.71
CA PHE A 247 11.42 11.30 -13.88
C PHE A 247 10.18 11.08 -14.76
N VAL A 248 9.80 9.82 -15.01
CA VAL A 248 8.61 9.47 -15.80
C VAL A 248 7.33 9.80 -15.02
N ALA A 249 7.29 9.50 -13.73
CA ALA A 249 6.11 9.77 -12.89
C ALA A 249 5.80 11.26 -12.75
N LYS A 250 6.81 12.15 -12.80
CA LYS A 250 6.66 13.59 -12.53
C LYS A 250 5.58 14.29 -13.38
N GLY A 251 5.37 13.87 -14.63
CA GLY A 251 4.39 14.45 -15.54
C GLY A 251 3.05 13.71 -15.58
N VAL A 252 2.84 12.73 -14.71
CA VAL A 252 1.60 11.95 -14.70
C VAL A 252 0.50 12.74 -14.00
N ARG A 253 -0.65 12.87 -14.67
CA ARG A 253 -1.84 13.52 -14.12
C ARG A 253 -2.76 12.49 -13.48
N TYR A 254 -3.49 12.94 -12.48
CA TYR A 254 -4.56 12.15 -11.90
C TYR A 254 -5.73 11.99 -12.88
N GLY A 255 -6.38 10.82 -12.85
CA GLY A 255 -7.63 10.59 -13.59
C GLY A 255 -7.50 10.46 -15.11
N VAL A 256 -6.29 10.24 -15.64
CA VAL A 256 -6.09 10.09 -17.11
C VAL A 256 -6.69 8.78 -17.62
N GLU A 257 -6.56 7.70 -16.87
CA GLU A 257 -7.05 6.36 -17.22
C GLU A 257 -8.32 5.97 -16.42
N GLY A 258 -8.94 6.93 -15.70
CA GLY A 258 -10.11 6.73 -14.85
C GLY A 258 -10.07 7.59 -13.57
N PRO A 259 -11.07 7.51 -12.69
CA PRO A 259 -11.16 8.31 -11.47
C PRO A 259 -10.27 7.76 -10.34
N ALA A 260 -9.02 7.41 -10.64
CA ALA A 260 -8.04 6.84 -9.73
C ALA A 260 -6.66 7.46 -9.96
N ALA A 261 -5.71 7.20 -9.09
CA ALA A 261 -4.33 7.61 -9.30
C ALA A 261 -3.77 6.93 -10.57
N SER A 262 -3.05 7.70 -11.37
CA SER A 262 -2.37 7.16 -12.56
C SER A 262 -0.90 6.86 -12.29
N ALA A 263 -0.39 7.28 -11.14
CA ALA A 263 0.90 6.84 -10.58
C ALA A 263 0.86 6.89 -9.06
N VAL A 264 1.57 5.96 -8.40
CA VAL A 264 1.65 5.83 -6.95
C VAL A 264 3.11 5.67 -6.50
N LEU A 265 3.45 6.32 -5.39
CA LEU A 265 4.68 6.12 -4.66
C LEU A 265 4.40 5.22 -3.46
N CYS A 266 5.10 4.10 -3.38
CA CYS A 266 5.16 3.24 -2.21
C CYS A 266 6.51 3.45 -1.51
N ALA A 267 6.51 3.77 -0.22
CA ALA A 267 7.73 4.03 0.54
C ALA A 267 7.72 3.37 1.92
N GLU A 268 8.84 2.81 2.30
CA GLU A 268 9.15 2.40 3.67
C GLU A 268 10.03 3.46 4.32
N LEU A 269 9.56 3.99 5.44
CA LEU A 269 10.21 5.07 6.17
C LEU A 269 10.62 4.58 7.56
N SER A 270 11.70 5.16 8.11
CA SER A 270 12.16 4.93 9.48
C SER A 270 12.45 6.24 10.20
N PRO A 271 12.21 6.31 11.54
CA PRO A 271 12.56 7.48 12.35
C PRO A 271 14.07 7.62 12.55
N ARG A 272 14.84 6.58 12.32
CA ARG A 272 16.29 6.56 12.40
C ARG A 272 16.88 6.01 11.10
N ARG A 273 17.98 6.61 10.65
CA ARG A 273 18.72 6.05 9.55
C ARG A 273 19.27 4.69 9.95
N LEU A 274 18.74 3.62 9.37
CA LEU A 274 19.30 2.30 9.57
C LEU A 274 20.71 2.29 9.01
N ARG A 275 21.70 2.01 9.86
CA ARG A 275 22.99 1.58 9.34
C ARG A 275 22.71 0.24 8.66
N ARG A 276 22.63 0.24 7.33
CA ARG A 276 22.81 -1.00 6.58
C ARG A 276 24.22 -1.48 6.96
N PHE A 277 24.29 -2.43 7.88
CA PHE A 277 25.42 -3.32 7.93
C PHE A 277 25.35 -4.06 6.60
N LEU A 278 26.12 -3.56 5.62
CA LEU A 278 26.51 -4.37 4.50
C LEU A 278 27.23 -5.54 5.15
N SER A 279 26.57 -6.70 5.28
CA SER A 279 27.31 -7.92 5.58
C SER A 279 28.37 -8.01 4.49
N LEU A 280 29.60 -8.28 4.86
CA LEU A 280 30.69 -8.51 3.91
C LEU A 280 30.25 -9.46 2.79
N ASP A 281 29.39 -10.43 3.10
CA ASP A 281 28.75 -11.34 2.14
C ASP A 281 27.82 -10.63 1.13
N GLY A 282 27.10 -9.59 1.52
CA GLY A 282 26.26 -8.80 0.61
C GLY A 282 27.11 -7.95 -0.32
N LEU A 283 28.21 -7.38 0.17
CA LEU A 283 29.18 -6.62 -0.63
C LEU A 283 29.89 -7.53 -1.65
N VAL A 284 30.32 -8.70 -1.20
CA VAL A 284 31.00 -9.72 -2.04
C VAL A 284 30.03 -10.25 -3.12
N ARG A 285 28.77 -10.51 -2.79
CA ARG A 285 27.76 -10.93 -3.78
C ARG A 285 27.47 -9.85 -4.82
N THR A 286 27.38 -8.58 -4.39
CA THR A 286 27.15 -7.47 -5.31
C THR A 286 28.37 -7.22 -6.19
N MET A 287 29.59 -7.27 -5.64
CA MET A 287 30.82 -7.15 -6.40
C MET A 287 31.00 -8.31 -7.40
N ARG A 288 30.67 -9.55 -7.01
CA ARG A 288 30.70 -10.70 -7.95
C ARG A 288 29.73 -10.55 -9.12
N ARG A 289 28.61 -9.85 -8.94
CA ARG A 289 27.59 -9.66 -9.97
C ARG A 289 27.88 -8.51 -10.93
N THR A 290 28.57 -7.47 -10.49
CA THR A 290 28.85 -6.25 -11.26
C THR A 290 30.29 -6.15 -11.73
N ALA A 291 31.19 -7.01 -11.25
CA ALA A 291 32.60 -6.98 -11.62
C ALA A 291 32.84 -7.40 -13.09
N PRO A 292 33.68 -6.70 -13.80
CA PRO A 292 34.13 -7.13 -15.12
C PRO A 292 34.71 -8.55 -15.11
N ARG A 293 34.64 -9.26 -16.24
CA ARG A 293 35.03 -10.69 -16.35
C ARG A 293 36.41 -11.02 -15.80
N TRP A 294 37.38 -10.09 -15.91
CA TRP A 294 38.73 -10.27 -15.41
C TRP A 294 38.85 -10.22 -13.88
N VAL A 295 37.97 -9.50 -13.19
CA VAL A 295 37.92 -9.43 -11.71
C VAL A 295 37.34 -10.70 -11.11
N ARG A 296 36.44 -11.38 -11.81
CA ARG A 296 35.80 -12.61 -11.31
C ARG A 296 36.78 -13.78 -11.15
N HIS A 297 37.85 -13.81 -11.93
CA HIS A 297 38.91 -14.82 -11.82
C HIS A 297 39.75 -14.71 -10.55
N LEU A 298 39.85 -13.54 -9.94
CA LEU A 298 40.61 -13.35 -8.69
C LEU A 298 39.90 -13.92 -7.47
N PHE A 299 38.57 -14.07 -7.50
CA PHE A 299 37.77 -14.60 -6.40
C PHE A 299 37.55 -16.14 -6.48
N ASN A 300 37.87 -16.78 -7.60
CA ASN A 300 37.72 -18.24 -7.76
C ASN A 300 39.02 -19.02 -7.48
N ARG A 301 40.12 -18.36 -7.09
CA ARG A 301 41.40 -19.05 -6.85
C ARG A 301 41.64 -19.56 -5.43
N ASN A 302 40.68 -19.35 -4.50
CA ASN A 302 40.86 -19.75 -3.10
C ASN A 302 40.11 -21.02 -2.68
N ASP A 303 39.39 -21.69 -3.58
CA ASP A 303 38.65 -22.91 -3.24
C ASP A 303 39.36 -24.23 -3.67
N ASP A 304 40.53 -24.13 -4.33
CA ASP A 304 41.31 -25.33 -4.74
C ASP A 304 42.66 -25.39 -4.00
N GLY A 305 42.62 -25.59 -2.70
CA GLY A 305 43.83 -25.73 -1.91
C GLY A 305 43.63 -26.54 -0.63
N GLY A 306 43.74 -27.85 -0.72
CA GLY A 306 43.95 -28.63 0.50
C GLY A 306 43.37 -30.04 0.53
N SER A 307 43.81 -30.91 -0.33
CA SER A 307 43.92 -32.35 0.03
C SER A 307 45.27 -32.84 -0.49
N SER A 308 46.23 -32.92 0.38
CA SER A 308 47.42 -33.77 0.19
C SER A 308 47.31 -34.87 1.22
N ASP A 309 47.02 -36.06 0.73
CA ASP A 309 47.34 -37.31 1.38
C ASP A 309 48.82 -37.39 1.68
N SER A 310 49.16 -37.88 2.81
CA SER A 310 50.38 -38.62 3.05
C SER A 310 50.17 -39.61 4.20
N ASP A 311 50.27 -40.89 3.83
CA ASP A 311 50.67 -42.06 4.60
C ASP A 311 50.14 -42.28 6.02
#